data_4b9eae056b2e7941a89e276af48fc20d
#
_entry.id   4b9eae056b2e7941a89e276af48fc20d
#
_cell.length_a   1.000
_cell.length_b   1.000
_cell.length_c   1.000
_cell.angle_alpha   90.00
_cell.angle_beta   90.00
_cell.angle_gamma   90.00
#
_symmetry.space_group_name_H-M   'P 1'
#
loop_
_entity.id
_entity.type
_entity.pdbx_description
1 polymer ?
#
loop_
_entity_poly.entity_id
_entity_poly.type
_entity_poly.pdbx_seq_one_letter_code
_entity_poly.pdbx_strand_id
1 'polypeptide(L)'
;MDGNGRWAKEKGLSRLEGHKQGVNVVREIITYCSKINIKYLTLFTFSEENWNRPKKEVIGLMNLLVSSLKKETESLKKNNIKFSVIGDLKKIDIYTRSKINQTIEITESNDGLNLNLAISYGSRQEIIQAINQIIEENKSQISMDEFSDFLYTKKLPDPDLLIRTGKEKRISNFLLWQIPYTEIFFSNSFWPDF
;
A
#
# COMPACT_ATOMS: atom_id res chain seq x y z
N MET A 1 0.66 7.86 -1.17
CA MET A 1 1.56 8.66 -0.31
C MET A 1 2.63 9.30 -1.18
N ASP A 2 2.28 10.41 -1.85
CA ASP A 2 3.17 11.06 -2.82
C ASP A 2 3.72 12.39 -2.29
N GLY A 3 4.94 12.75 -2.71
CA GLY A 3 5.58 14.01 -2.36
C GLY A 3 6.76 13.92 -1.39
N ASN A 4 7.03 12.77 -0.75
CA ASN A 4 8.11 12.63 0.25
C ASN A 4 9.46 13.15 -0.24
N GLY A 5 9.87 12.78 -1.47
CA GLY A 5 11.16 13.21 -2.03
C GLY A 5 11.21 14.70 -2.41
N ARG A 6 10.09 15.27 -2.87
CA ARG A 6 9.98 16.70 -3.20
C ARG A 6 10.00 17.55 -1.93
N TRP A 7 9.24 17.14 -0.92
CA TRP A 7 9.25 17.74 0.40
C TRP A 7 10.66 17.80 1.00
N ALA A 8 11.39 16.69 0.97
CA ALA A 8 12.77 16.63 1.45
C ALA A 8 13.68 17.59 0.68
N LYS A 9 13.56 17.63 -0.65
CA LYS A 9 14.34 18.54 -1.50
C LYS A 9 14.10 20.01 -1.16
N GLU A 10 12.84 20.42 -0.94
CA GLU A 10 12.49 21.80 -0.53
C GLU A 10 13.11 22.18 0.82
N LYS A 11 13.37 21.19 1.69
CA LYS A 11 13.99 21.39 3.02
C LYS A 11 15.50 21.12 3.04
N GLY A 12 16.13 20.89 1.89
CA GLY A 12 17.57 20.56 1.83
C GLY A 12 17.92 19.19 2.41
N LEU A 13 16.95 18.28 2.54
CA LEU A 13 17.10 16.96 3.12
C LEU A 13 17.23 15.87 2.04
N SER A 14 17.76 14.70 2.41
CA SER A 14 17.80 13.54 1.54
C SER A 14 16.38 12.98 1.30
N ARG A 15 16.16 12.32 0.16
CA ARG A 15 14.87 11.67 -0.15
C ARG A 15 14.45 10.67 0.92
N LEU A 16 15.42 9.96 1.52
CA LEU A 16 15.14 8.98 2.56
C LEU A 16 14.62 9.64 3.84
N GLU A 17 15.11 10.83 4.19
CA GLU A 17 14.58 11.61 5.33
C GLU A 17 13.12 12.01 5.09
N GLY A 18 12.75 12.41 3.87
CA GLY A 18 11.35 12.65 3.52
C GLY A 18 10.48 11.40 3.70
N HIS A 19 10.97 10.22 3.31
CA HIS A 19 10.25 8.96 3.53
C HIS A 19 10.15 8.60 5.02
N LYS A 20 11.18 8.86 5.82
CA LYS A 20 11.12 8.68 7.28
C LYS A 20 10.05 9.57 7.91
N GLN A 21 9.99 10.84 7.50
CA GLN A 21 8.91 11.74 7.96
C GLN A 21 7.54 11.25 7.51
N GLY A 22 7.43 10.75 6.29
CA GLY A 22 6.19 10.15 5.79
C GLY A 22 5.69 8.96 6.62
N VAL A 23 6.57 8.21 7.29
CA VAL A 23 6.17 7.13 8.23
C VAL A 23 5.49 7.70 9.47
N ASN A 24 5.88 8.89 9.95
CA ASN A 24 5.19 9.53 11.07
C ASN A 24 3.74 9.86 10.70
N VAL A 25 3.54 10.43 9.52
CA VAL A 25 2.19 10.71 8.98
C VAL A 25 1.36 9.42 8.83
N VAL A 26 1.98 8.30 8.39
CA VAL A 26 1.29 7.00 8.36
C VAL A 26 0.71 6.64 9.73
N ARG A 27 1.46 6.82 10.83
CA ARG A 27 0.96 6.54 12.20
C ARG A 27 -0.22 7.43 12.56
N GLU A 28 -0.13 8.72 12.26
CA GLU A 28 -1.20 9.68 12.55
C GLU A 28 -2.47 9.32 11.78
N ILE A 29 -2.37 9.03 10.49
CA ILE A 29 -3.50 8.62 9.65
C ILE A 29 -4.11 7.30 10.13
N ILE A 30 -3.31 6.28 10.46
CA ILE A 30 -3.79 5.01 11.01
C ILE A 30 -4.58 5.27 12.31
N THR A 31 -4.01 6.06 13.21
CA THR A 31 -4.63 6.39 14.50
C THR A 31 -5.95 7.15 14.28
N TYR A 32 -5.96 8.10 13.37
CA TYR A 32 -7.16 8.87 13.05
C TYR A 32 -8.25 8.00 12.42
N CYS A 33 -7.91 7.19 11.40
CA CYS A 33 -8.84 6.27 10.75
C CYS A 33 -9.45 5.27 11.75
N SER A 34 -8.62 4.71 12.64
CA SER A 34 -9.12 3.83 13.70
C SER A 34 -10.09 4.55 14.63
N LYS A 35 -9.77 5.79 15.05
CA LYS A 35 -10.60 6.60 15.95
C LYS A 35 -11.98 6.94 15.36
N ILE A 36 -12.06 7.19 14.05
CA ILE A 36 -13.33 7.51 13.36
C ILE A 36 -14.01 6.27 12.75
N ASN A 37 -13.57 5.05 13.15
CA ASN A 37 -14.15 3.78 12.75
C ASN A 37 -14.12 3.50 11.24
N ILE A 38 -13.10 3.98 10.51
CA ILE A 38 -12.84 3.54 9.13
C ILE A 38 -12.52 2.03 9.18
N LYS A 39 -13.15 1.27 8.29
CA LYS A 39 -12.99 -0.19 8.26
C LYS A 39 -11.77 -0.64 7.45
N TYR A 40 -11.47 0.05 6.36
CA TYR A 40 -10.38 -0.31 5.45
C TYR A 40 -9.55 0.93 5.10
N LEU A 41 -8.24 0.83 5.25
CA LEU A 41 -7.27 1.84 4.83
C LEU A 41 -6.20 1.19 3.96
N THR A 42 -6.15 1.53 2.67
CA THR A 42 -5.10 1.07 1.77
C THR A 42 -4.11 2.18 1.50
N LEU A 43 -2.83 1.92 1.76
CA LEU A 43 -1.74 2.87 1.55
C LEU A 43 -0.84 2.43 0.39
N PHE A 44 -0.68 3.27 -0.64
CA PHE A 44 0.24 3.01 -1.74
C PHE A 44 1.68 3.29 -1.30
N THR A 45 2.37 2.24 -0.85
CA THR A 45 3.66 2.33 -0.17
C THR A 45 4.84 2.21 -1.13
N PHE A 46 4.79 1.22 -2.04
CA PHE A 46 5.83 0.98 -3.03
C PHE A 46 5.22 0.46 -4.32
N SER A 47 5.30 1.25 -5.39
CA SER A 47 4.75 0.85 -6.69
C SER A 47 5.70 -0.03 -7.48
N GLU A 48 5.16 -0.73 -8.48
CA GLU A 48 5.95 -1.52 -9.43
C GLU A 48 7.01 -0.66 -10.13
N GLU A 49 6.67 0.58 -10.50
CA GLU A 49 7.59 1.51 -11.16
C GLU A 49 8.75 1.96 -10.25
N ASN A 50 8.60 1.81 -8.93
CA ASN A 50 9.66 2.19 -7.99
C ASN A 50 10.89 1.26 -8.06
N TRP A 51 10.76 0.06 -8.63
CA TRP A 51 11.90 -0.82 -8.88
C TRP A 51 12.92 -0.21 -9.85
N ASN A 52 12.51 0.71 -10.71
CA ASN A 52 13.38 1.43 -11.64
C ASN A 52 14.21 2.55 -10.97
N ARG A 53 14.04 2.78 -9.68
CA ARG A 53 14.85 3.76 -8.92
C ARG A 53 16.27 3.23 -8.69
N PRO A 54 17.23 4.12 -8.37
CA PRO A 54 18.58 3.70 -8.00
C PRO A 54 18.55 2.63 -6.90
N LYS A 55 19.36 1.56 -7.04
CA LYS A 55 19.38 0.41 -6.11
C LYS A 55 19.53 0.83 -4.64
N LYS A 56 20.36 1.85 -4.35
CA LYS A 56 20.55 2.38 -2.98
C LYS A 56 19.26 2.94 -2.40
N GLU A 57 18.43 3.60 -3.21
CA GLU A 57 17.12 4.13 -2.79
C GLU A 57 16.16 3.00 -2.50
N VAL A 58 16.06 2.00 -3.40
CA VAL A 58 15.21 0.82 -3.20
C VAL A 58 15.58 0.08 -1.92
N ILE A 59 16.86 -0.21 -1.70
CA ILE A 59 17.34 -0.86 -0.47
C ILE A 59 16.98 -0.01 0.77
N GLY A 60 17.17 1.30 0.70
CA GLY A 60 16.82 2.22 1.79
C GLY A 60 15.33 2.18 2.13
N LEU A 61 14.45 2.10 1.12
CA LEU A 61 13.00 2.00 1.31
C LEU A 61 12.59 0.65 1.90
N MET A 62 13.18 -0.47 1.46
CA MET A 62 12.92 -1.80 2.03
C MET A 62 13.39 -1.86 3.49
N ASN A 63 14.57 -1.34 3.80
CA ASN A 63 15.05 -1.25 5.18
C ASN A 63 14.14 -0.38 6.06
N LEU A 64 13.62 0.73 5.53
CA LEU A 64 12.66 1.57 6.23
C LEU A 64 11.35 0.83 6.50
N LEU A 65 10.83 0.08 5.53
CA LEU A 65 9.65 -0.76 5.70
C LEU A 65 9.87 -1.78 6.82
N VAL A 66 10.96 -2.56 6.77
CA VAL A 66 11.30 -3.57 7.79
C VAL A 66 11.42 -2.95 9.18
N SER A 67 12.13 -1.82 9.30
CA SER A 67 12.31 -1.14 10.58
C SER A 67 10.99 -0.61 11.14
N SER A 68 10.10 -0.13 10.26
CA SER A 68 8.75 0.31 10.64
C SER A 68 7.89 -0.85 11.11
N LEU A 69 7.85 -1.97 10.38
CA LEU A 69 7.12 -3.17 10.81
C LEU A 69 7.60 -3.67 12.16
N LYS A 70 8.92 -3.80 12.38
CA LYS A 70 9.47 -4.21 13.69
C LYS A 70 9.00 -3.33 14.84
N LYS A 71 8.90 -2.02 14.59
CA LYS A 71 8.52 -1.04 15.60
C LYS A 71 7.02 -1.02 15.87
N GLU A 72 6.21 -1.21 14.83
CA GLU A 72 4.76 -0.97 14.88
C GLU A 72 3.93 -2.23 15.10
N THR A 73 4.44 -3.44 14.83
CA THR A 73 3.66 -4.69 14.89
C THR A 73 2.92 -4.87 16.22
N GLU A 74 3.60 -4.66 17.35
CA GLU A 74 2.96 -4.80 18.67
C GLU A 74 1.89 -3.71 18.90
N SER A 75 2.13 -2.50 18.39
CA SER A 75 1.14 -1.41 18.46
C SER A 75 -0.09 -1.73 17.61
N LEU A 76 0.09 -2.26 16.39
CA LEU A 76 -1.01 -2.70 15.52
C LEU A 76 -1.85 -3.76 16.23
N LYS A 77 -1.21 -4.79 16.81
CA LYS A 77 -1.89 -5.85 17.56
C LYS A 77 -2.70 -5.27 18.72
N LYS A 78 -2.07 -4.45 19.57
CA LYS A 78 -2.70 -3.85 20.74
C LYS A 78 -3.88 -2.95 20.43
N ASN A 79 -3.82 -2.22 19.31
CA ASN A 79 -4.87 -1.30 18.88
C ASN A 79 -5.92 -1.96 17.96
N ASN A 80 -5.97 -3.29 17.94
CA ASN A 80 -6.94 -4.06 17.16
C ASN A 80 -6.92 -3.75 15.64
N ILE A 81 -5.73 -3.49 15.08
CA ILE A 81 -5.54 -3.21 13.67
C ILE A 81 -5.08 -4.47 12.96
N LYS A 82 -5.83 -4.93 11.98
CA LYS A 82 -5.49 -6.06 11.12
C LYS A 82 -4.59 -5.57 10.00
N PHE A 83 -3.44 -6.20 9.82
CA PHE A 83 -2.48 -5.84 8.79
C PHE A 83 -2.54 -6.80 7.60
N SER A 84 -2.53 -6.27 6.39
CA SER A 84 -2.48 -7.04 5.16
C SER A 84 -1.65 -6.33 4.08
N VAL A 85 -1.32 -7.05 3.01
CA VAL A 85 -0.52 -6.51 1.90
C VAL A 85 -1.12 -6.97 0.57
N ILE A 86 -1.13 -6.09 -0.42
CA ILE A 86 -1.41 -6.40 -1.83
C ILE A 86 -0.19 -6.08 -2.69
N GLY A 87 -0.01 -6.83 -3.78
CA GLY A 87 1.06 -6.68 -4.75
C GLY A 87 1.94 -7.92 -4.90
N ASP A 88 2.93 -7.84 -5.78
CA ASP A 88 3.82 -8.96 -6.08
C ASP A 88 4.98 -9.05 -5.07
N LEU A 89 4.78 -9.85 -4.02
CA LEU A 89 5.80 -10.08 -3.01
C LEU A 89 6.94 -11.01 -3.46
N LYS A 90 6.84 -11.64 -4.64
CA LYS A 90 7.91 -12.51 -5.17
C LYS A 90 9.18 -11.72 -5.49
N LYS A 91 9.04 -10.45 -5.83
CA LYS A 91 10.17 -9.53 -6.12
C LYS A 91 10.87 -9.01 -4.87
N ILE A 92 10.25 -9.18 -3.70
CA ILE A 92 10.76 -8.68 -2.42
C ILE A 92 11.70 -9.73 -1.83
N ASP A 93 12.82 -9.29 -1.25
CA ASP A 93 13.77 -10.17 -0.62
C ASP A 93 13.15 -11.00 0.52
N ILE A 94 13.72 -12.18 0.77
CA ILE A 94 13.21 -13.14 1.73
C ILE A 94 13.06 -12.54 3.14
N TYR A 95 13.99 -11.71 3.57
CA TYR A 95 13.97 -11.15 4.91
C TYR A 95 12.81 -10.14 5.08
N THR A 96 12.66 -9.22 4.12
CA THR A 96 11.55 -8.26 4.12
C THR A 96 10.20 -8.98 4.06
N ARG A 97 10.08 -9.99 3.19
CA ARG A 97 8.86 -10.80 3.07
C ARG A 97 8.53 -11.57 4.36
N SER A 98 9.55 -12.13 5.01
CA SER A 98 9.38 -12.81 6.30
C SER A 98 8.82 -11.85 7.37
N LYS A 99 9.28 -10.58 7.41
CA LYS A 99 8.77 -9.58 8.36
C LYS A 99 7.35 -9.15 8.05
N ILE A 100 6.98 -9.04 6.78
CA ILE A 100 5.60 -8.80 6.35
C ILE A 100 4.70 -9.93 6.85
N ASN A 101 5.05 -11.19 6.56
CA ASN A 101 4.26 -12.36 6.95
C ASN A 101 4.12 -12.46 8.46
N GLN A 102 5.19 -12.25 9.22
CA GLN A 102 5.16 -12.23 10.68
C GLN A 102 4.16 -11.18 11.21
N THR A 103 4.12 -9.97 10.62
CA THR A 103 3.19 -8.93 11.04
C THR A 103 1.74 -9.32 10.70
N ILE A 104 1.49 -9.94 9.54
CA ILE A 104 0.18 -10.45 9.15
C ILE A 104 -0.30 -11.48 10.17
N GLU A 105 0.51 -12.49 10.50
CA GLU A 105 0.21 -13.55 11.47
C GLU A 105 -0.11 -12.99 12.87
N ILE A 106 0.72 -12.06 13.37
CA ILE A 106 0.55 -11.47 14.70
C ILE A 106 -0.77 -10.69 14.82
N THR A 107 -1.24 -10.11 13.72
CA THR A 107 -2.45 -9.26 13.69
C THR A 107 -3.66 -9.95 13.07
N GLU A 108 -3.58 -11.24 12.74
CA GLU A 108 -4.62 -11.98 12.00
C GLU A 108 -5.97 -11.98 12.72
N SER A 109 -5.96 -12.12 14.05
CA SER A 109 -7.16 -12.16 14.88
C SER A 109 -7.82 -10.80 15.13
N ASN A 110 -7.18 -9.70 14.70
CA ASN A 110 -7.74 -8.37 14.86
C ASN A 110 -8.90 -8.14 13.88
N ASP A 111 -9.92 -7.40 14.31
CA ASP A 111 -11.16 -7.14 13.55
C ASP A 111 -11.56 -5.66 13.48
N GLY A 112 -10.70 -4.76 13.95
CA GLY A 112 -10.88 -3.31 13.86
C GLY A 112 -10.54 -2.76 12.47
N LEU A 113 -9.66 -1.76 12.40
CA LEU A 113 -9.19 -1.20 11.13
C LEU A 113 -8.37 -2.24 10.35
N ASN A 114 -8.74 -2.49 9.10
CA ASN A 114 -7.93 -3.26 8.15
C ASN A 114 -6.93 -2.32 7.46
N LEU A 115 -5.68 -2.34 7.91
CA LEU A 115 -4.58 -1.62 7.29
C LEU A 115 -3.97 -2.47 6.18
N ASN A 116 -4.09 -2.03 4.95
CA ASN A 116 -3.55 -2.71 3.79
C ASN A 116 -2.45 -1.89 3.13
N LEU A 117 -1.26 -2.47 2.95
CA LEU A 117 -0.16 -1.83 2.24
C LEU A 117 -0.05 -2.37 0.81
N ALA A 118 -0.12 -1.49 -0.19
CA ALA A 118 0.21 -1.84 -1.56
C ALA A 118 1.72 -1.74 -1.76
N ILE A 119 2.39 -2.90 -1.89
CA ILE A 119 3.85 -3.04 -1.97
C ILE A 119 4.21 -3.83 -3.23
N SER A 120 5.15 -3.34 -4.03
CA SER A 120 5.44 -3.91 -5.36
C SER A 120 4.16 -4.06 -6.18
N TYR A 121 3.31 -3.02 -6.10
CA TYR A 121 1.97 -3.03 -6.65
C TYR A 121 1.88 -2.15 -7.90
N GLY A 122 1.14 -2.64 -8.87
CA GLY A 122 0.67 -1.89 -10.03
C GLY A 122 -0.57 -2.57 -10.58
N SER A 123 -1.65 -1.80 -10.83
CA SER A 123 -2.93 -2.39 -11.22
C SER A 123 -2.87 -3.12 -12.57
N ARG A 124 -2.12 -2.61 -13.54
CA ARG A 124 -1.92 -3.32 -14.82
C ARG A 124 -1.25 -4.67 -14.62
N GLN A 125 -0.27 -4.75 -13.73
CA GLN A 125 0.42 -5.99 -13.38
C GLN A 125 -0.52 -6.95 -12.64
N GLU A 126 -1.33 -6.45 -11.71
CA GLU A 126 -2.36 -7.21 -11.02
C GLU A 126 -3.35 -7.84 -12.01
N ILE A 127 -3.86 -7.05 -12.96
CA ILE A 127 -4.79 -7.53 -13.99
C ILE A 127 -4.15 -8.64 -14.86
N ILE A 128 -2.92 -8.45 -15.33
CA ILE A 128 -2.23 -9.48 -16.11
C ILE A 128 -1.98 -10.74 -15.29
N GLN A 129 -1.63 -10.59 -14.01
CA GLN A 129 -1.45 -11.73 -13.10
C GLN A 129 -2.78 -12.49 -12.90
N ALA A 130 -3.91 -11.79 -12.73
CA ALA A 130 -5.24 -12.40 -12.63
C ALA A 130 -5.59 -13.18 -13.92
N ILE A 131 -5.36 -12.58 -15.10
CA ILE A 131 -5.59 -13.24 -16.40
C ILE A 131 -4.74 -14.52 -16.51
N ASN A 132 -3.47 -14.48 -16.14
CA ASN A 132 -2.61 -15.67 -16.19
C ASN A 132 -3.12 -16.79 -15.28
N GLN A 133 -3.59 -16.47 -14.06
CA GLN A 133 -4.18 -17.47 -13.18
C GLN A 133 -5.47 -18.09 -13.78
N ILE A 134 -6.32 -17.29 -14.41
CA ILE A 134 -7.52 -17.76 -15.08
C ILE A 134 -7.19 -18.74 -16.21
N ILE A 135 -6.14 -18.43 -16.99
CA ILE A 135 -5.63 -19.31 -18.07
C ILE A 135 -5.09 -20.62 -17.48
N GLU A 136 -4.32 -20.56 -16.38
CA GLU A 136 -3.79 -21.73 -15.68
C GLU A 136 -4.90 -22.64 -15.13
N GLU A 137 -6.05 -22.06 -14.71
CA GLU A 137 -7.23 -22.80 -14.28
C GLU A 137 -8.09 -23.33 -15.45
N ASN A 138 -7.68 -23.11 -16.71
CA ASN A 138 -8.39 -23.52 -17.93
C ASN A 138 -9.85 -22.98 -18.01
N LYS A 139 -10.13 -21.81 -17.45
CA LYS A 139 -11.45 -21.18 -17.54
C LYS A 139 -11.63 -20.50 -18.90
N SER A 140 -12.68 -20.86 -19.63
CA SER A 140 -13.00 -20.31 -20.95
C SER A 140 -13.83 -19.02 -20.90
N GLN A 141 -14.57 -18.82 -19.81
CA GLN A 141 -15.38 -17.63 -19.56
C GLN A 141 -15.40 -17.33 -18.06
N ILE A 142 -15.45 -16.06 -17.72
CA ILE A 142 -15.60 -15.58 -16.34
C ILE A 142 -16.48 -14.34 -16.30
N SER A 143 -17.17 -14.12 -15.19
CA SER A 143 -17.87 -12.87 -14.88
C SER A 143 -16.92 -11.82 -14.29
N MET A 144 -17.40 -10.57 -14.13
CA MET A 144 -16.64 -9.52 -13.44
C MET A 144 -16.39 -9.88 -11.96
N ASP A 145 -17.37 -10.47 -11.31
CA ASP A 145 -17.25 -10.89 -9.91
C ASP A 145 -16.19 -11.97 -9.75
N GLU A 146 -16.25 -13.02 -10.59
CA GLU A 146 -15.23 -14.07 -10.61
C GLU A 146 -13.84 -13.52 -10.96
N PHE A 147 -13.72 -12.51 -11.86
CA PHE A 147 -12.43 -11.85 -12.13
C PHE A 147 -11.88 -11.19 -10.89
N SER A 148 -12.72 -10.53 -10.11
CA SER A 148 -12.32 -9.87 -8.86
C SER A 148 -11.74 -10.84 -7.83
N ASP A 149 -12.15 -12.12 -7.84
CA ASP A 149 -11.59 -13.17 -6.97
C ASP A 149 -10.12 -13.53 -7.31
N PHE A 150 -9.64 -13.19 -8.50
CA PHE A 150 -8.23 -13.37 -8.90
C PHE A 150 -7.34 -12.17 -8.60
N LEU A 151 -7.91 -11.03 -8.22
CA LEU A 151 -7.14 -9.84 -7.87
C LEU A 151 -6.51 -9.96 -6.47
N TYR A 152 -5.46 -9.22 -6.23
CA TYR A 152 -4.88 -9.12 -4.89
C TYR A 152 -5.88 -8.56 -3.86
N THR A 153 -6.85 -7.78 -4.33
CA THR A 153 -7.88 -7.11 -3.52
C THR A 153 -9.11 -7.96 -3.23
N LYS A 154 -9.15 -9.23 -3.62
CA LYS A 154 -10.32 -10.14 -3.49
C LYS A 154 -11.00 -10.21 -2.12
N LYS A 155 -10.31 -9.80 -1.05
CA LYS A 155 -10.83 -9.75 0.33
C LYS A 155 -11.10 -8.32 0.80
N LEU A 156 -10.99 -7.35 -0.06
CA LEU A 156 -11.19 -5.94 0.23
C LEU A 156 -12.39 -5.42 -0.56
N PRO A 157 -13.20 -4.54 0.01
CA PRO A 157 -14.21 -3.83 -0.77
C PRO A 157 -13.53 -2.83 -1.72
N ASP A 158 -14.26 -2.43 -2.75
CA ASP A 158 -13.86 -1.28 -3.55
C ASP A 158 -13.81 -0.02 -2.68
N PRO A 159 -12.85 0.89 -2.92
CA PRO A 159 -12.69 2.07 -2.09
C PRO A 159 -13.78 3.12 -2.37
N ASP A 160 -14.37 3.70 -1.31
CA ASP A 160 -15.30 4.83 -1.41
C ASP A 160 -14.56 6.14 -1.74
N LEU A 161 -13.33 6.30 -1.24
CA LEU A 161 -12.53 7.52 -1.37
C LEU A 161 -11.08 7.19 -1.68
N LEU A 162 -10.53 7.85 -2.71
CA LEU A 162 -9.12 7.87 -3.04
C LEU A 162 -8.56 9.26 -2.81
N ILE A 163 -7.55 9.37 -1.94
CA ILE A 163 -6.82 10.61 -1.69
C ILE A 163 -5.43 10.52 -2.29
N ARG A 164 -5.07 11.47 -3.15
CA ARG A 164 -3.71 11.62 -3.63
C ARG A 164 -3.08 12.92 -3.15
N THR A 165 -1.97 12.80 -2.45
CA THR A 165 -1.10 13.91 -2.04
C THR A 165 -0.05 14.23 -3.11
N GLY A 166 0.72 15.29 -2.94
CA GLY A 166 1.88 15.57 -3.77
C GLY A 166 1.62 16.44 -4.99
N LYS A 167 0.49 17.16 -5.04
CA LYS A 167 0.15 18.14 -6.11
C LYS A 167 -0.04 17.53 -7.50
N GLU A 168 -0.15 16.20 -7.62
CA GLU A 168 -0.31 15.50 -8.90
C GLU A 168 -1.76 15.02 -9.07
N LYS A 169 -2.30 15.19 -10.28
CA LYS A 169 -3.70 14.88 -10.59
C LYS A 169 -3.79 13.67 -11.55
N ARG A 170 -3.24 12.54 -11.15
CA ARG A 170 -3.27 11.26 -11.90
C ARG A 170 -3.33 10.08 -10.95
N ILE A 171 -3.77 8.92 -11.43
CA ILE A 171 -3.96 7.70 -10.62
C ILE A 171 -2.67 6.89 -10.48
N SER A 172 -1.76 6.99 -11.43
CA SER A 172 -0.45 6.32 -11.40
C SER A 172 -0.52 4.81 -11.20
N ASN A 173 -1.37 4.14 -11.98
CA ASN A 173 -1.48 2.68 -11.99
C ASN A 173 -1.91 2.09 -10.63
N PHE A 174 -2.72 2.83 -9.87
CA PHE A 174 -3.21 2.39 -8.56
C PHE A 174 -4.69 2.03 -8.62
N LEU A 175 -5.03 0.78 -8.26
CA LEU A 175 -6.39 0.25 -8.10
C LEU A 175 -7.34 0.52 -9.29
N LEU A 176 -6.85 0.43 -10.55
CA LEU A 176 -7.63 0.81 -11.74
C LEU A 176 -8.93 0.02 -11.91
N TRP A 177 -8.96 -1.24 -11.49
CA TRP A 177 -10.16 -2.08 -11.52
C TRP A 177 -11.16 -1.69 -10.45
N GLN A 178 -10.68 -1.30 -9.29
CA GLN A 178 -11.46 -1.12 -8.07
C GLN A 178 -12.06 0.29 -7.90
N ILE A 179 -11.61 1.30 -8.69
CA ILE A 179 -11.98 2.70 -8.50
C ILE A 179 -13.01 3.30 -9.50
N PRO A 180 -13.81 2.54 -10.26
CA PRO A 180 -14.74 3.12 -11.25
C PRO A 180 -15.77 4.07 -10.62
N TYR A 181 -16.15 3.84 -9.37
CA TYR A 181 -17.16 4.62 -8.64
C TYR A 181 -16.61 5.32 -7.41
N THR A 182 -15.29 5.39 -7.28
CA THR A 182 -14.59 5.99 -6.14
C THR A 182 -14.56 7.51 -6.25
N GLU A 183 -14.89 8.22 -5.17
CA GLU A 183 -14.64 9.65 -5.06
C GLU A 183 -13.13 9.93 -5.00
N ILE A 184 -12.65 10.90 -5.80
CA ILE A 184 -11.21 11.19 -5.91
C ILE A 184 -10.91 12.59 -5.39
N PHE A 185 -10.05 12.66 -4.38
CA PHE A 185 -9.56 13.91 -3.81
C PHE A 185 -8.06 14.10 -4.08
N PHE A 186 -7.70 15.21 -4.73
CA PHE A 186 -6.32 15.61 -4.98
C PHE A 186 -5.89 16.70 -3.99
N SER A 187 -4.97 16.34 -3.07
CA SER A 187 -4.42 17.31 -2.12
C SER A 187 -3.22 18.07 -2.69
N ASN A 188 -3.15 19.35 -2.37
CA ASN A 188 -2.00 20.20 -2.69
C ASN A 188 -0.84 20.05 -1.70
N SER A 189 -1.01 19.31 -0.60
CA SER A 189 0.05 19.02 0.37
C SER A 189 0.95 17.90 -0.11
N PHE A 190 2.22 17.93 0.22
CA PHE A 190 3.05 16.73 0.17
C PHE A 190 2.67 15.79 1.31
N TRP A 191 2.90 14.49 1.12
CA TRP A 191 2.55 13.50 2.14
C TRP A 191 3.12 13.82 3.55
N PRO A 192 4.39 14.28 3.73
CA PRO A 192 4.88 14.63 5.06
C PRO A 192 4.20 15.81 5.74
N ASP A 193 3.43 16.62 5.02
CA ASP A 193 2.68 17.76 5.54
C ASP A 193 1.15 17.53 5.48
N PHE A 194 0.72 16.32 5.13
CA PHE A 194 -0.69 15.94 5.05
C PHE A 194 -1.22 15.52 6.41
#